data_8f017a96a82e5a16c207ed5ecccb3a71
#
_entry.id   8f017a96a82e5a16c207ed5ecccb3a71
#
_cell.length_a   1.000
_cell.length_b   1.000
_cell.length_c   1.000
_cell.angle_alpha   90.00
_cell.angle_beta   90.00
_cell.angle_gamma   90.00
#
_symmetry.space_group_name_H-M   'P 1'
#
loop_
_entity.id
_entity.type
_entity.pdbx_description
1 polymer ?
#
loop_
_entity_poly.entity_id
_entity_poly.type
_entity_poly.pdbx_seq_one_letter_code
_entity_poly.pdbx_strand_id
1 'polypeptide(L)'
;MTIHKEKRVIHHRPQDLYALVADVRSYPEFLPWCLASRIRQGSTDALTADLIIGFNMFRERFTSYVELDPATLEITVKYAEGPFKYLTNHWRFLDHPDGCEIDFYVDFEFSSRLLQSVIETLFTEAVKRMVRAFETRADSLYGKGLINK
;
A
#
# COMPACT_ATOMS: atom_id res chain seq x y z
N MET A 1 -13.07 14.04 1.43
CA MET A 1 -13.01 12.72 2.04
C MET A 1 -12.99 11.65 0.96
N THR A 2 -11.99 10.78 0.98
CA THR A 2 -11.84 9.73 -0.02
C THR A 2 -11.70 8.38 0.66
N ILE A 3 -12.65 7.49 0.39
CA ILE A 3 -12.67 6.15 0.97
C ILE A 3 -12.67 5.13 -0.16
N HIS A 4 -11.80 4.14 -0.06
CA HIS A 4 -11.77 3.03 -1.00
C HIS A 4 -11.66 1.71 -0.24
N LYS A 5 -12.54 0.78 -0.59
CA LYS A 5 -12.54 -0.58 -0.05
C LYS A 5 -12.50 -1.54 -1.22
N GLU A 6 -11.66 -2.54 -1.14
CA GLU A 6 -11.55 -3.51 -2.21
C GLU A 6 -11.21 -4.88 -1.64
N LYS A 7 -11.85 -5.91 -2.19
CA LYS A 7 -11.49 -7.29 -1.95
C LYS A 7 -11.07 -7.88 -3.28
N ARG A 8 -9.91 -8.54 -3.30
CA ARG A 8 -9.36 -9.06 -4.53
C ARG A 8 -8.63 -10.37 -4.27
N VAL A 9 -8.87 -11.34 -5.15
CA VAL A 9 -8.18 -12.63 -5.09
C VAL A 9 -6.98 -12.59 -6.01
N ILE A 10 -5.81 -12.92 -5.47
CA ILE A 10 -4.55 -12.95 -6.21
C ILE A 10 -3.93 -14.33 -6.03
N HIS A 11 -3.36 -14.87 -7.10
CA HIS A 11 -2.81 -16.22 -7.14
C HIS A 11 -1.41 -16.30 -6.53
N HIS A 12 -1.30 -15.88 -5.29
CA HIS A 12 -0.06 -15.96 -4.50
C HIS A 12 -0.43 -16.31 -3.06
N ARG A 13 0.55 -16.79 -2.29
CA ARG A 13 0.29 -17.13 -0.90
C ARG A 13 0.11 -15.87 -0.06
N PRO A 14 -0.78 -15.89 0.95
CA PRO A 14 -0.97 -14.73 1.82
C PRO A 14 0.33 -14.25 2.47
N GLN A 15 1.18 -15.16 2.90
CA GLN A 15 2.46 -14.83 3.53
C GLN A 15 3.38 -14.04 2.59
N ASP A 16 3.40 -14.42 1.31
CA ASP A 16 4.23 -13.75 0.32
C ASP A 16 3.71 -12.34 0.03
N LEU A 17 2.39 -12.19 -0.09
CA LEU A 17 1.79 -10.88 -0.34
C LEU A 17 1.92 -9.97 0.88
N TYR A 18 1.77 -10.53 2.09
CA TYR A 18 2.00 -9.78 3.31
C TYR A 18 3.44 -9.25 3.34
N ALA A 19 4.42 -10.12 3.09
CA ALA A 19 5.82 -9.72 3.10
C ALA A 19 6.13 -8.63 2.07
N LEU A 20 5.51 -8.73 0.91
CA LEU A 20 5.67 -7.74 -0.15
C LEU A 20 5.15 -6.36 0.27
N VAL A 21 3.95 -6.30 0.85
CA VAL A 21 3.36 -5.04 1.28
C VAL A 21 4.05 -4.49 2.53
N ALA A 22 4.54 -5.37 3.40
CA ALA A 22 5.29 -4.96 4.60
C ALA A 22 6.67 -4.39 4.27
N ASP A 23 7.22 -4.71 3.10
CA ASP A 23 8.53 -4.23 2.68
C ASP A 23 8.45 -2.84 2.07
N VAL A 24 8.15 -1.87 2.91
CA VAL A 24 7.97 -0.46 2.51
C VAL A 24 9.23 0.12 1.89
N ARG A 25 10.40 -0.35 2.31
CA ARG A 25 11.68 0.13 1.78
C ARG A 25 11.80 -0.07 0.27
N SER A 26 11.21 -1.12 -0.25
CA SER A 26 11.30 -1.47 -1.66
C SER A 26 10.26 -0.79 -2.54
N TYR A 27 9.33 -0.05 -1.98
CA TYR A 27 8.26 0.60 -2.73
C TYR A 27 8.74 1.45 -3.92
N PRO A 28 9.82 2.24 -3.80
CA PRO A 28 10.29 3.04 -4.95
C PRO A 28 10.73 2.21 -6.16
N GLU A 29 11.00 0.92 -5.95
CA GLU A 29 11.44 0.06 -7.04
C GLU A 29 10.31 -0.32 -8.00
N PHE A 30 9.06 -0.24 -7.56
CA PHE A 30 7.96 -0.72 -8.39
C PHE A 30 6.67 0.10 -8.32
N LEU A 31 6.44 0.90 -7.27
CA LEU A 31 5.23 1.72 -7.18
C LEU A 31 5.44 3.05 -7.91
N PRO A 32 4.59 3.35 -8.92
CA PRO A 32 4.82 4.51 -9.77
C PRO A 32 4.73 5.85 -9.06
N TRP A 33 3.99 5.92 -7.94
CA TRP A 33 3.82 7.16 -7.20
C TRP A 33 4.80 7.31 -6.04
N CYS A 34 5.55 6.27 -5.70
CA CYS A 34 6.50 6.34 -4.59
C CYS A 34 7.90 6.62 -5.14
N LEU A 35 8.40 7.82 -4.90
CA LEU A 35 9.69 8.27 -5.42
C LEU A 35 10.85 7.88 -4.52
N ALA A 36 10.61 7.83 -3.21
CA ALA A 36 11.62 7.47 -2.23
C ALA A 36 10.96 6.94 -0.98
N SER A 37 11.67 6.09 -0.26
CA SER A 37 11.22 5.51 1.00
C SER A 37 12.39 5.43 1.96
N ARG A 38 12.15 5.82 3.21
CA ARG A 38 13.16 5.76 4.25
C ARG A 38 12.53 5.20 5.52
N ILE A 39 13.10 4.13 6.05
CA ILE A 39 12.68 3.57 7.31
C ILE A 39 13.50 4.21 8.42
N ARG A 40 12.85 4.94 9.32
CA ARG A 40 13.52 5.59 10.45
C ARG A 40 13.79 4.62 11.58
N GLN A 41 12.79 3.76 11.83
CA GLN A 41 12.79 2.89 12.98
C GLN A 41 11.91 1.71 12.66
N GLY A 42 12.36 0.51 12.94
CA GLY A 42 11.58 -0.66 12.57
C GLY A 42 11.90 -1.89 13.41
N SER A 43 10.89 -2.74 13.55
CA SER A 43 10.94 -4.04 14.19
C SER A 43 10.04 -4.99 13.42
N THR A 44 9.84 -6.20 13.94
CA THR A 44 8.91 -7.14 13.32
C THR A 44 7.45 -6.74 13.52
N ASP A 45 7.17 -5.86 14.48
CA ASP A 45 5.81 -5.48 14.84
C ASP A 45 5.41 -4.08 14.37
N ALA A 46 6.37 -3.22 14.10
CA ALA A 46 6.07 -1.83 13.73
C ALA A 46 7.25 -1.17 13.05
N LEU A 47 6.95 -0.17 12.23
CA LEU A 47 7.99 0.68 11.66
C LEU A 47 7.45 2.09 11.44
N THR A 48 8.38 3.06 11.42
CA THR A 48 8.09 4.43 11.05
C THR A 48 8.77 4.69 9.72
N ALA A 49 7.99 5.12 8.73
CA ALA A 49 8.50 5.32 7.38
C ALA A 49 8.21 6.73 6.89
N ASP A 50 9.20 7.32 6.21
CA ASP A 50 9.03 8.54 5.44
C ASP A 50 8.93 8.15 3.97
N LEU A 51 7.89 8.62 3.30
CA LEU A 51 7.70 8.40 1.87
C LEU A 51 7.68 9.74 1.15
N ILE A 52 8.33 9.77 -0.01
CA ILE A 52 8.18 10.88 -0.95
C ILE A 52 7.24 10.37 -2.03
N ILE A 53 6.08 11.00 -2.14
CA ILE A 53 5.09 10.63 -3.13
C ILE A 53 5.03 11.68 -4.22
N GLY A 54 4.85 11.25 -5.45
CA GLY A 54 4.74 12.12 -6.61
C GLY A 54 3.49 11.80 -7.40
N PHE A 55 2.76 12.84 -7.75
CA PHE A 55 1.53 12.71 -8.50
C PHE A 55 1.35 13.96 -9.37
N ASN A 56 1.43 13.77 -10.68
CA ASN A 56 1.46 14.88 -11.63
C ASN A 56 2.62 15.83 -11.28
N MET A 57 2.28 17.09 -10.96
CA MET A 57 3.26 18.09 -10.57
C MET A 57 3.48 18.17 -9.06
N PHE A 58 2.72 17.38 -8.29
CA PHE A 58 2.81 17.41 -6.84
C PHE A 58 3.88 16.46 -6.34
N ARG A 59 4.66 16.90 -5.37
CA ARG A 59 5.60 16.08 -4.64
C ARG A 59 5.42 16.39 -3.17
N GLU A 60 5.13 15.35 -2.38
CA GLU A 60 4.85 15.50 -0.98
C GLU A 60 5.58 14.43 -0.19
N ARG A 61 6.04 14.80 0.98
CA ARG A 61 6.63 13.88 1.91
C ARG A 61 5.63 13.61 3.03
N PHE A 62 5.45 12.34 3.39
CA PHE A 62 4.66 12.05 4.57
C PHE A 62 5.31 10.95 5.39
N THR A 63 5.04 11.02 6.70
CA THR A 63 5.52 10.05 7.66
C THR A 63 4.34 9.23 8.14
N SER A 64 4.52 7.91 8.19
CA SER A 64 3.48 7.00 8.65
C SER A 64 4.03 6.04 9.70
N TYR A 65 3.13 5.61 10.58
CA TYR A 65 3.38 4.50 11.49
C TYR A 65 2.74 3.26 10.90
N VAL A 66 3.53 2.22 10.69
CA VAL A 66 3.06 0.98 10.12
C VAL A 66 3.09 -0.08 11.21
N GLU A 67 1.92 -0.58 11.58
CA GLU A 67 1.78 -1.68 12.53
C GLU A 67 1.71 -2.98 11.75
N LEU A 68 2.55 -3.93 12.11
CA LEU A 68 2.69 -5.20 11.43
C LEU A 68 2.26 -6.33 12.35
N ASP A 69 1.36 -7.18 11.86
CA ASP A 69 0.93 -8.35 12.62
C ASP A 69 1.17 -9.60 11.78
N PRO A 70 2.36 -10.20 11.88
CA PRO A 70 2.69 -11.38 11.07
C PRO A 70 1.88 -12.63 11.46
N ALA A 71 1.34 -12.67 12.67
CA ALA A 71 0.52 -13.81 13.10
C ALA A 71 -0.83 -13.85 12.39
N THR A 72 -1.47 -12.69 12.21
CA THR A 72 -2.76 -12.59 11.53
C THR A 72 -2.63 -12.13 10.08
N LEU A 73 -1.44 -11.75 9.64
CA LEU A 73 -1.15 -11.20 8.31
C LEU A 73 -1.98 -9.94 8.05
N GLU A 74 -1.86 -8.99 8.96
CA GLU A 74 -2.52 -7.69 8.86
C GLU A 74 -1.50 -6.56 8.95
N ILE A 75 -1.76 -5.49 8.20
CA ILE A 75 -0.95 -4.29 8.21
C ILE A 75 -1.86 -3.10 8.39
N THR A 76 -1.55 -2.25 9.38
CA THR A 76 -2.31 -1.03 9.64
C THR A 76 -1.37 0.16 9.52
N VAL A 77 -1.73 1.12 8.67
CA VAL A 77 -0.95 2.33 8.45
C VAL A 77 -1.68 3.50 9.08
N LYS A 78 -0.98 4.22 9.95
CA LYS A 78 -1.49 5.41 10.62
C LYS A 78 -0.69 6.63 10.20
N TYR A 79 -1.37 7.73 10.03
CA TYR A 79 -0.74 8.98 9.62
C TYR A 79 -0.05 9.66 10.80
N ALA A 80 1.17 10.13 10.59
CA ALA A 80 1.90 10.91 11.58
C ALA A 80 2.00 12.37 11.16
N GLU A 81 2.59 12.65 10.00
CA GLU A 81 2.71 14.03 9.52
C GLU A 81 2.88 14.06 8.00
N GLY A 82 2.46 15.17 7.38
CA GLY A 82 2.55 15.35 5.94
C GLY A 82 1.37 16.13 5.39
N PRO A 83 0.98 15.87 4.13
CA PRO A 83 -0.02 16.68 3.43
C PRO A 83 -1.47 16.32 3.72
N PHE A 84 -1.72 15.35 4.59
CA PHE A 84 -3.08 14.89 4.86
C PHE A 84 -3.67 15.57 6.09
N LYS A 85 -4.99 15.72 6.11
CA LYS A 85 -5.72 16.00 7.35
C LYS A 85 -5.76 14.73 8.19
N TYR A 86 -5.99 13.61 7.53
CA TYR A 86 -5.95 12.28 8.16
C TYR A 86 -5.69 11.24 7.07
N LEU A 87 -5.22 10.08 7.49
CA LEU A 87 -5.11 8.90 6.63
C LEU A 87 -5.15 7.65 7.50
N THR A 88 -5.99 6.71 7.13
CA THR A 88 -6.03 5.37 7.72
C THR A 88 -6.02 4.36 6.59
N ASN A 89 -5.15 3.36 6.69
CA ASN A 89 -5.04 2.32 5.67
C ASN A 89 -4.90 0.98 6.37
N HIS A 90 -5.59 -0.03 5.90
CA HIS A 90 -5.58 -1.34 6.51
C HIS A 90 -5.57 -2.42 5.43
N TRP A 91 -4.71 -3.41 5.63
CA TRP A 91 -4.56 -4.56 4.75
C TRP A 91 -4.75 -5.84 5.53
N ARG A 92 -5.52 -6.78 4.97
CA ARG A 92 -5.66 -8.13 5.51
C ARG A 92 -5.42 -9.12 4.38
N PHE A 93 -4.64 -10.14 4.68
CA PHE A 93 -4.28 -11.17 3.70
C PHE A 93 -4.85 -12.50 4.17
N LEU A 94 -5.90 -12.95 3.50
CA LEU A 94 -6.70 -14.09 3.93
C LEU A 94 -6.48 -15.29 3.01
N ASP A 95 -6.52 -16.48 3.58
CA ASP A 95 -6.44 -17.71 2.79
C ASP A 95 -7.62 -17.80 1.83
N HIS A 96 -7.34 -18.27 0.62
CA HIS A 96 -8.37 -18.49 -0.40
C HIS A 96 -7.97 -19.73 -1.21
N PRO A 97 -8.94 -20.52 -1.70
CA PRO A 97 -8.63 -21.69 -2.52
C PRO A 97 -7.74 -21.40 -3.72
N ASP A 98 -7.84 -20.20 -4.28
CA ASP A 98 -7.06 -19.79 -5.45
C ASP A 98 -5.82 -18.95 -5.09
N GLY A 99 -5.46 -18.88 -3.81
CA GLY A 99 -4.27 -18.15 -3.35
C GLY A 99 -4.53 -17.30 -2.14
N CYS A 100 -4.82 -16.03 -2.34
CA CYS A 100 -5.02 -15.07 -1.26
C CYS A 100 -6.14 -14.09 -1.61
N GLU A 101 -7.02 -13.84 -0.64
CA GLU A 101 -7.95 -12.71 -0.76
C GLU A 101 -7.33 -11.54 -0.01
N ILE A 102 -7.08 -10.45 -0.72
CA ILE A 102 -6.64 -9.20 -0.11
C ILE A 102 -7.86 -8.37 0.21
N ASP A 103 -7.97 -7.96 1.47
CA ASP A 103 -8.99 -7.03 1.95
C ASP A 103 -8.29 -5.72 2.24
N PHE A 104 -8.57 -4.70 1.43
CA PHE A 104 -7.88 -3.40 1.44
C PHE A 104 -8.86 -2.30 1.80
N TYR A 105 -8.44 -1.41 2.69
CA TYR A 105 -9.22 -0.24 3.10
C TYR A 105 -8.32 0.98 3.19
N VAL A 106 -8.75 2.08 2.63
CA VAL A 106 -8.08 3.38 2.83
C VAL A 106 -9.12 4.48 2.96
N ASP A 107 -8.89 5.39 3.90
CA ASP A 107 -9.70 6.57 4.12
C ASP A 107 -8.75 7.73 4.38
N PHE A 108 -8.83 8.77 3.54
CA PHE A 108 -7.92 9.90 3.67
C PHE A 108 -8.53 11.18 3.14
N GLU A 109 -7.90 12.30 3.52
CA GLU A 109 -8.20 13.60 2.94
C GLU A 109 -6.94 14.45 2.98
N PHE A 110 -6.63 15.12 1.87
CA PHE A 110 -5.51 16.05 1.82
C PHE A 110 -5.90 17.38 2.49
N SER A 111 -4.90 18.05 3.09
CA SER A 111 -5.10 19.39 3.65
C SER A 111 -5.33 20.44 2.56
N SER A 112 -4.67 20.28 1.40
CA SER A 112 -4.84 21.16 0.26
C SER A 112 -6.11 20.83 -0.50
N ARG A 113 -6.98 21.82 -0.70
CA ARG A 113 -8.20 21.63 -1.49
C ARG A 113 -7.88 21.30 -2.94
N LEU A 114 -6.84 21.93 -3.47
CA LEU A 114 -6.43 21.69 -4.86
C LEU A 114 -5.96 20.25 -5.04
N LEU A 115 -5.11 19.78 -4.14
CA LEU A 115 -4.60 18.41 -4.20
C LEU A 115 -5.73 17.41 -4.00
N GLN A 116 -6.65 17.65 -3.08
CA GLN A 116 -7.80 16.79 -2.84
C GLN A 116 -8.68 16.71 -4.10
N SER A 117 -8.93 17.82 -4.76
CA SER A 117 -9.71 17.85 -5.98
C SER A 117 -9.06 17.06 -7.11
N VAL A 118 -7.75 17.19 -7.27
CA VAL A 118 -7.00 16.44 -8.27
C VAL A 118 -7.08 14.94 -8.03
N ILE A 119 -6.86 14.53 -6.77
CA ILE A 119 -6.84 13.09 -6.45
C ILE A 119 -8.25 12.47 -6.57
N GLU A 120 -9.30 13.21 -6.21
CA GLU A 120 -10.66 12.70 -6.36
C GLU A 120 -11.00 12.41 -7.82
N THR A 121 -10.50 13.22 -8.74
CA THR A 121 -10.72 13.02 -10.17
C THR A 121 -9.95 11.79 -10.69
N LEU A 122 -8.74 11.57 -10.20
CA LEU A 122 -7.83 10.54 -10.73
C LEU A 122 -7.68 9.32 -9.84
N PHE A 123 -8.43 9.25 -8.76
CA PHE A 123 -8.25 8.23 -7.73
C PHE A 123 -8.44 6.82 -8.25
N THR A 124 -9.48 6.58 -9.04
CA THR A 124 -9.76 5.25 -9.58
C THR A 124 -8.60 4.72 -10.40
N GLU A 125 -8.04 5.58 -11.25
CA GLU A 125 -6.89 5.18 -12.07
C GLU A 125 -5.64 4.95 -11.22
N ALA A 126 -5.43 5.79 -10.21
CA ALA A 126 -4.30 5.63 -9.29
C ALA A 126 -4.36 4.30 -8.55
N VAL A 127 -5.55 3.92 -8.06
CA VAL A 127 -5.74 2.64 -7.37
C VAL A 127 -5.49 1.46 -8.32
N LYS A 128 -5.99 1.53 -9.54
CA LYS A 128 -5.77 0.47 -10.53
C LYS A 128 -4.28 0.28 -10.82
N ARG A 129 -3.54 1.36 -10.95
CA ARG A 129 -2.09 1.31 -11.18
C ARG A 129 -1.36 0.71 -10.00
N MET A 130 -1.77 1.08 -8.80
CA MET A 130 -1.18 0.54 -7.58
C MET A 130 -1.39 -0.97 -7.49
N VAL A 131 -2.60 -1.43 -7.68
CA VAL A 131 -2.92 -2.86 -7.61
C VAL A 131 -2.13 -3.63 -8.65
N ARG A 132 -2.09 -3.12 -9.88
CA ARG A 132 -1.33 -3.76 -10.97
C ARG A 132 0.16 -3.81 -10.64
N ALA A 133 0.71 -2.76 -10.04
CA ALA A 133 2.12 -2.72 -9.67
C ALA A 133 2.44 -3.78 -8.61
N PHE A 134 1.58 -3.95 -7.60
CA PHE A 134 1.79 -4.99 -6.61
C PHE A 134 1.68 -6.39 -7.21
N GLU A 135 0.72 -6.64 -8.09
CA GLU A 135 0.59 -7.94 -8.74
C GLU A 135 1.80 -8.25 -9.61
N THR A 136 2.25 -7.29 -10.40
CA THR A 136 3.42 -7.46 -11.26
C THR A 136 4.67 -7.72 -10.43
N ARG A 137 4.82 -7.01 -9.32
CA ARG A 137 5.96 -7.23 -8.41
C ARG A 137 5.90 -8.62 -7.80
N ALA A 138 4.72 -9.07 -7.38
CA ALA A 138 4.53 -10.41 -6.82
C ALA A 138 4.90 -11.49 -7.86
N ASP A 139 4.45 -11.31 -9.10
CA ASP A 139 4.79 -12.25 -10.18
C ASP A 139 6.30 -12.29 -10.42
N SER A 140 6.95 -11.13 -10.35
CA SER A 140 8.40 -11.03 -10.53
C SER A 140 9.18 -11.73 -9.41
N LEU A 141 8.71 -11.60 -8.17
CA LEU A 141 9.42 -12.16 -7.01
C LEU A 141 9.09 -13.62 -6.74
N TYR A 142 7.86 -14.04 -7.00
CA TYR A 142 7.34 -15.33 -6.57
C TYR A 142 6.90 -16.24 -7.71
N GLY A 143 7.07 -15.81 -8.95
CA GLY A 143 6.58 -16.52 -10.13
C GLY A 143 5.13 -16.17 -10.41
N LYS A 144 4.50 -16.86 -11.37
CA LYS A 144 3.18 -16.48 -11.85
C LYS A 144 2.02 -17.04 -11.06
N GLY A 145 2.27 -17.42 -9.83
CA GLY A 145 1.24 -17.81 -8.90
C GLY A 145 1.17 -19.30 -8.63
N LEU A 146 0.37 -19.64 -7.62
CA LEU A 146 0.28 -21.00 -7.09
C LEU A 146 -0.32 -21.98 -8.08
N ILE A 147 -1.23 -21.53 -8.90
CA ILE A 147 -1.99 -22.43 -9.81
C ILE A 147 -1.14 -22.92 -10.97
N ASN A 148 0.03 -22.35 -11.18
CA ASN A 148 0.92 -22.74 -12.26
C ASN A 148 1.96 -23.81 -11.84
N LYS A 149 1.77 -24.36 -10.66
CA LYS A 149 2.68 -25.35 -10.10
C LYS A 149 2.12 -26.75 -10.20
#